data_0f30a49fda04e0ae2fd4b58a55ac7d00
#
_entry.id   0f30a49fda04e0ae2fd4b58a55ac7d00
#
_cell.length_a   1.000
_cell.length_b   1.000
_cell.length_c   1.000
_cell.angle_alpha   90.00
_cell.angle_beta   90.00
_cell.angle_gamma   90.00
#
_symmetry.space_group_name_H-M   'P 1'
#
loop_
_entity.id
_entity.type
_entity.pdbx_description
1 polymer ?
#
loop_
_entity_poly.entity_id
_entity_poly.type
_entity_poly.pdbx_seq_one_letter_code
_entity_poly.pdbx_strand_id
1 'polypeptide(L)'
;MSSPKIAIITGAGTGIGKATAQALLGAGYRVTLAGRRAEPLHAVVAELAAKTDEALVVPTDVADPASVKAMFAATVQKWGRVDVLFNNAGVGAPGVPLEELTIEQGKQVVDINLNGMFYCIQQAFMVMKSQSPQGGRIINNGSISATTPRPNSIAYTATKHAVKGLTKTASLDGRKYNIAVGQIDVGNAGTDMAMRMATGILQANGQIAVEPLMDVNLVGQAVLHMANLPLEANVMFQTIMATKMPFAGRG
;
A
#
# COMPACT_ATOMS: atom_id res chain seq x y z
N MET A 1 -8.67 -10.56 27.42
CA MET A 1 -8.19 -9.63 26.37
C MET A 1 -8.21 -10.39 25.05
N SER A 2 -8.71 -9.80 23.96
CA SER A 2 -8.61 -10.43 22.62
C SER A 2 -7.15 -10.50 22.18
N SER A 3 -6.79 -11.58 21.48
CA SER A 3 -5.43 -11.70 20.91
C SER A 3 -5.14 -10.53 19.95
N PRO A 4 -3.89 -10.03 19.89
CA PRO A 4 -3.50 -8.99 18.95
C PRO A 4 -3.82 -9.38 17.51
N LYS A 5 -4.38 -8.44 16.72
CA LYS A 5 -4.53 -8.65 15.28
C LYS A 5 -3.17 -8.64 14.58
N ILE A 6 -3.04 -9.40 13.51
CA ILE A 6 -1.80 -9.58 12.76
C ILE A 6 -1.91 -8.90 11.41
N ALA A 7 -0.98 -8.01 11.09
CA ALA A 7 -0.93 -7.27 9.84
C ALA A 7 0.34 -7.57 9.04
N ILE A 8 0.23 -7.60 7.72
CA ILE A 8 1.34 -7.54 6.78
C ILE A 8 1.32 -6.18 6.10
N ILE A 9 2.47 -5.50 6.04
CA ILE A 9 2.64 -4.24 5.32
C ILE A 9 3.75 -4.42 4.29
N THR A 10 3.42 -4.29 3.01
CA THR A 10 4.43 -4.29 1.95
C THR A 10 4.96 -2.87 1.72
N GLY A 11 6.27 -2.74 1.42
CA GLY A 11 6.91 -1.43 1.34
C GLY A 11 6.99 -0.70 2.68
N ALA A 12 7.18 -1.44 3.79
CA ALA A 12 7.10 -0.92 5.15
C ALA A 12 8.32 -0.09 5.61
N GLY A 13 9.40 -0.07 4.84
CA GLY A 13 10.66 0.56 5.26
C GLY A 13 10.69 2.10 5.19
N THR A 14 9.78 2.73 4.46
CA THR A 14 9.77 4.20 4.24
C THR A 14 8.36 4.72 4.03
N GLY A 15 8.19 6.03 4.04
CA GLY A 15 6.99 6.74 3.61
C GLY A 15 5.69 6.21 4.23
N ILE A 16 4.68 5.97 3.41
CA ILE A 16 3.34 5.52 3.83
C ILE A 16 3.41 4.19 4.57
N GLY A 17 4.24 3.23 4.11
CA GLY A 17 4.38 1.94 4.76
C GLY A 17 4.95 2.04 6.17
N LYS A 18 5.98 2.88 6.39
CA LYS A 18 6.53 3.18 7.72
C LYS A 18 5.49 3.83 8.63
N ALA A 19 4.80 4.87 8.14
CA ALA A 19 3.77 5.56 8.91
C ALA A 19 2.61 4.62 9.30
N THR A 20 2.24 3.69 8.40
CA THR A 20 1.24 2.66 8.70
C THR A 20 1.74 1.64 9.72
N ALA A 21 3.01 1.21 9.64
CA ALA A 21 3.61 0.32 10.64
C ALA A 21 3.59 0.97 12.02
N GLN A 22 3.93 2.25 12.12
CA GLN A 22 3.84 3.02 13.35
C GLN A 22 2.43 3.05 13.91
N ALA A 23 1.44 3.35 13.08
CA ALA A 23 0.04 3.44 13.50
C ALA A 23 -0.49 2.08 14.00
N LEU A 24 -0.20 0.98 13.28
CA LEU A 24 -0.68 -0.35 13.64
C LEU A 24 0.03 -0.93 14.88
N LEU A 25 1.36 -0.81 14.98
CA LEU A 25 2.10 -1.22 16.18
C LEU A 25 1.65 -0.44 17.41
N GLY A 26 1.49 0.89 17.28
CA GLY A 26 0.96 1.74 18.37
C GLY A 26 -0.45 1.39 18.81
N ALA A 27 -1.26 0.77 17.95
CA ALA A 27 -2.59 0.26 18.24
C ALA A 27 -2.61 -1.20 18.74
N GLY A 28 -1.44 -1.81 19.01
CA GLY A 28 -1.31 -3.16 19.55
C GLY A 28 -1.40 -4.29 18.52
N TYR A 29 -1.24 -3.99 17.22
CA TYR A 29 -1.09 -5.03 16.20
C TYR A 29 0.28 -5.70 16.28
N ARG A 30 0.35 -6.96 15.86
CA ARG A 30 1.59 -7.60 15.43
C ARG A 30 1.78 -7.35 13.94
N VAL A 31 2.97 -6.91 13.54
CA VAL A 31 3.20 -6.43 12.17
C VAL A 31 4.35 -7.14 11.49
N THR A 32 4.10 -7.75 10.34
CA THR A 32 5.15 -8.12 9.39
C THR A 32 5.48 -6.93 8.52
N LEU A 33 6.72 -6.44 8.64
CA LEU A 33 7.28 -5.39 7.81
C LEU A 33 8.00 -6.03 6.61
N ALA A 34 7.48 -5.82 5.41
CA ALA A 34 8.02 -6.40 4.19
C ALA A 34 8.54 -5.32 3.22
N GLY A 35 9.65 -5.61 2.57
CA GLY A 35 10.29 -4.75 1.58
C GLY A 35 11.60 -5.35 1.11
N ARG A 36 12.13 -4.92 -0.03
CA ARG A 36 13.33 -5.53 -0.64
C ARG A 36 14.59 -5.43 0.22
N ARG A 37 14.78 -4.33 0.92
CA ARG A 37 15.98 -4.06 1.74
C ARG A 37 15.65 -4.28 3.21
N ALA A 38 16.42 -5.14 3.88
CA ALA A 38 16.23 -5.45 5.30
C ALA A 38 16.56 -4.25 6.20
N GLU A 39 17.61 -3.49 5.87
CA GLU A 39 18.11 -2.39 6.70
C GLU A 39 17.04 -1.32 7.02
N PRO A 40 16.29 -0.73 6.06
CA PRO A 40 15.23 0.21 6.39
C PRO A 40 14.10 -0.40 7.23
N LEU A 41 13.82 -1.69 7.07
CA LEU A 41 12.80 -2.37 7.88
C LEU A 41 13.25 -2.52 9.33
N HIS A 42 14.50 -2.92 9.57
CA HIS A 42 15.08 -2.97 10.90
C HIS A 42 15.18 -1.59 11.56
N ALA A 43 15.51 -0.54 10.77
CA ALA A 43 15.51 0.82 11.27
C ALA A 43 14.13 1.26 11.78
N VAL A 44 13.05 0.91 11.07
CA VAL A 44 11.65 1.17 11.51
C VAL A 44 11.35 0.45 12.82
N VAL A 45 11.71 -0.83 12.95
CA VAL A 45 11.49 -1.61 14.20
C VAL A 45 12.23 -0.99 15.36
N ALA A 46 13.49 -0.57 15.16
CA ALA A 46 14.32 0.05 16.19
C ALA A 46 13.76 1.41 16.61
N GLU A 47 13.39 2.25 15.66
CA GLU A 47 12.82 3.59 15.91
C GLU A 47 11.50 3.53 16.70
N LEU A 48 10.67 2.53 16.40
CA LEU A 48 9.39 2.33 17.09
C LEU A 48 9.53 1.55 18.40
N ALA A 49 10.75 1.15 18.78
CA ALA A 49 11.03 0.30 19.95
C ALA A 49 10.09 -0.92 20.02
N ALA A 50 9.72 -1.47 18.85
CA ALA A 50 8.83 -2.62 18.78
C ALA A 50 9.49 -3.87 19.35
N LYS A 51 8.77 -4.60 20.20
CA LYS A 51 9.26 -5.84 20.78
C LYS A 51 9.37 -6.95 19.73
N THR A 52 10.25 -7.91 20.00
CA THR A 52 10.51 -9.03 19.07
C THR A 52 9.27 -9.87 18.77
N ASP A 53 8.29 -9.91 19.65
CA ASP A 53 7.02 -10.60 19.45
C ASP A 53 5.95 -9.74 18.76
N GLU A 54 6.18 -8.44 18.64
CA GLU A 54 5.26 -7.48 17.98
C GLU A 54 5.59 -7.24 16.50
N ALA A 55 6.86 -7.38 16.11
CA ALA A 55 7.34 -7.12 14.77
C ALA A 55 8.08 -8.31 14.15
N LEU A 56 7.92 -8.50 12.84
CA LEU A 56 8.64 -9.46 12.02
C LEU A 56 9.15 -8.76 10.75
N VAL A 57 10.46 -8.72 10.58
CA VAL A 57 11.08 -8.21 9.35
C VAL A 57 11.26 -9.35 8.36
N VAL A 58 10.69 -9.20 7.15
CA VAL A 58 10.82 -10.17 6.06
C VAL A 58 11.25 -9.45 4.78
N PRO A 59 12.51 -9.56 4.36
CA PRO A 59 12.94 -9.07 3.06
C PRO A 59 12.11 -9.71 1.95
N THR A 60 11.43 -8.89 1.15
CA THR A 60 10.46 -9.37 0.16
C THR A 60 10.52 -8.52 -1.09
N ASP A 61 10.69 -9.15 -2.25
CA ASP A 61 10.40 -8.55 -3.55
C ASP A 61 8.98 -8.94 -3.95
N VAL A 62 8.08 -7.95 -4.00
CA VAL A 62 6.68 -8.21 -4.38
C VAL A 62 6.53 -8.60 -5.86
N ALA A 63 7.51 -8.30 -6.72
CA ALA A 63 7.51 -8.72 -8.11
C ALA A 63 7.83 -10.21 -8.28
N ASP A 64 8.34 -10.89 -7.23
CA ASP A 64 8.59 -12.32 -7.19
C ASP A 64 7.49 -13.07 -6.41
N PRO A 65 6.66 -13.89 -7.08
CA PRO A 65 5.61 -14.67 -6.41
C PRO A 65 6.13 -15.61 -5.31
N ALA A 66 7.35 -16.16 -5.47
CA ALA A 66 7.95 -17.04 -4.47
C ALA A 66 8.33 -16.27 -3.20
N SER A 67 8.89 -15.06 -3.36
CA SER A 67 9.19 -14.15 -2.26
C SER A 67 7.93 -13.74 -1.50
N VAL A 68 6.85 -13.42 -2.23
CA VAL A 68 5.54 -13.10 -1.62
C VAL A 68 5.00 -14.28 -0.83
N LYS A 69 5.02 -15.49 -1.40
CA LYS A 69 4.60 -16.73 -0.68
C LYS A 69 5.41 -16.96 0.59
N ALA A 70 6.72 -16.75 0.55
CA ALA A 70 7.59 -16.90 1.72
C ALA A 70 7.25 -15.89 2.83
N MET A 71 6.92 -14.64 2.49
CA MET A 71 6.48 -13.62 3.44
C MET A 71 5.22 -14.04 4.20
N PHE A 72 4.21 -14.52 3.49
CA PHE A 72 2.98 -15.01 4.14
C PHE A 72 3.25 -16.24 5.00
N ALA A 73 4.06 -17.19 4.51
CA ALA A 73 4.44 -18.38 5.26
C ALA A 73 5.15 -18.03 6.57
N ALA A 74 6.13 -17.11 6.54
CA ALA A 74 6.84 -16.64 7.73
C ALA A 74 5.90 -15.98 8.75
N THR A 75 4.94 -15.17 8.27
CA THR A 75 3.94 -14.53 9.12
C THR A 75 3.04 -15.54 9.81
N VAL A 76 2.52 -16.52 9.04
CA VAL A 76 1.65 -17.58 9.56
C VAL A 76 2.44 -18.51 10.50
N GLN A 77 3.69 -18.84 10.18
CA GLN A 77 4.55 -19.63 11.08
C GLN A 77 4.74 -18.95 12.43
N LYS A 78 4.91 -17.63 12.44
CA LYS A 78 5.14 -16.89 13.68
C LYS A 78 3.88 -16.68 14.52
N TRP A 79 2.73 -16.38 13.89
CA TRP A 79 1.53 -15.94 14.61
C TRP A 79 0.24 -16.70 14.25
N GLY A 80 0.30 -17.64 13.34
CA GLY A 80 -0.82 -18.54 13.00
C GLY A 80 -1.84 -18.00 12.01
N ARG A 81 -1.86 -16.70 11.70
CA ARG A 81 -2.88 -16.04 10.86
C ARG A 81 -2.46 -14.71 10.27
N VAL A 82 -3.30 -14.16 9.41
CA VAL A 82 -3.18 -12.78 8.88
C VAL A 82 -4.57 -12.13 8.95
N ASP A 83 -4.71 -11.06 9.72
CA ASP A 83 -5.97 -10.32 9.86
C ASP A 83 -6.07 -9.15 8.88
N VAL A 84 -4.93 -8.48 8.59
CA VAL A 84 -4.85 -7.33 7.71
C VAL A 84 -3.68 -7.46 6.74
N LEU A 85 -3.93 -7.19 5.46
CA LEU A 85 -2.89 -6.91 4.47
C LEU A 85 -2.99 -5.45 4.05
N PHE A 86 -1.96 -4.65 4.29
CA PHE A 86 -1.79 -3.36 3.64
C PHE A 86 -0.84 -3.50 2.45
N ASN A 87 -1.41 -3.53 1.27
CA ASN A 87 -0.74 -3.76 -0.01
C ASN A 87 -0.22 -2.42 -0.54
N ASN A 88 0.96 -2.00 -0.05
CA ASN A 88 1.46 -0.65 -0.22
C ASN A 88 2.72 -0.55 -1.12
N ALA A 89 3.49 -1.62 -1.27
CA ALA A 89 4.70 -1.59 -2.10
C ALA A 89 4.39 -1.03 -3.50
N GLY A 90 5.20 -0.08 -3.93
CA GLY A 90 5.03 0.57 -5.23
C GLY A 90 6.18 1.51 -5.55
N VAL A 91 6.35 1.79 -6.83
CA VAL A 91 7.36 2.71 -7.37
C VAL A 91 6.70 3.72 -8.32
N GLY A 92 7.32 4.91 -8.42
CA GLY A 92 6.98 5.86 -9.48
C GLY A 92 7.64 5.48 -10.80
N ALA A 93 7.10 6.01 -11.89
CA ALA A 93 7.80 6.03 -13.17
C ALA A 93 8.70 7.28 -13.27
N PRO A 94 9.76 7.27 -14.10
CA PRO A 94 10.43 8.49 -14.50
C PRO A 94 9.42 9.48 -15.10
N GLY A 95 9.58 10.76 -14.78
CA GLY A 95 8.71 11.83 -15.31
C GLY A 95 9.19 12.33 -16.68
N VAL A 96 9.29 11.45 -17.65
CA VAL A 96 9.76 11.72 -19.01
C VAL A 96 8.60 11.63 -20.03
N PRO A 97 8.71 12.27 -21.21
CA PRO A 97 7.78 12.06 -22.32
C PRO A 97 7.54 10.57 -22.61
N LEU A 98 6.36 10.24 -23.10
CA LEU A 98 5.96 8.84 -23.33
C LEU A 98 6.96 8.07 -24.22
N GLU A 99 7.43 8.71 -25.28
CA GLU A 99 8.37 8.15 -26.27
C GLU A 99 9.77 7.93 -25.70
N GLU A 100 10.11 8.58 -24.59
CA GLU A 100 11.41 8.45 -23.90
C GLU A 100 11.37 7.42 -22.76
N LEU A 101 10.18 6.97 -22.35
CA LEU A 101 10.05 5.93 -21.31
C LEU A 101 10.48 4.59 -21.90
N THR A 102 11.54 3.97 -21.32
CA THR A 102 11.98 2.67 -21.82
C THR A 102 10.98 1.56 -21.48
N ILE A 103 11.00 0.49 -22.29
CA ILE A 103 10.13 -0.68 -22.05
C ILE A 103 10.40 -1.29 -20.69
N GLU A 104 11.68 -1.38 -20.28
CA GLU A 104 12.09 -1.93 -18.98
C GLU A 104 11.56 -1.11 -17.81
N GLN A 105 11.61 0.22 -17.89
CA GLN A 105 11.05 1.12 -16.88
C GLN A 105 9.53 0.92 -16.76
N GLY A 106 8.83 0.85 -17.91
CA GLY A 106 7.39 0.59 -17.93
C GLY A 106 7.03 -0.76 -17.30
N LYS A 107 7.76 -1.82 -17.69
CA LYS A 107 7.59 -3.19 -17.15
C LYS A 107 7.85 -3.22 -15.64
N GLN A 108 8.91 -2.59 -15.15
CA GLN A 108 9.21 -2.55 -13.71
C GLN A 108 8.07 -1.96 -12.90
N VAL A 109 7.45 -0.88 -13.38
CA VAL A 109 6.29 -0.27 -12.71
C VAL A 109 5.10 -1.23 -12.68
N VAL A 110 4.83 -1.93 -13.79
CA VAL A 110 3.74 -2.92 -13.87
C VAL A 110 4.02 -4.09 -12.94
N ASP A 111 5.23 -4.64 -12.94
CA ASP A 111 5.58 -5.81 -12.13
C ASP A 111 5.46 -5.53 -10.63
N ILE A 112 5.85 -4.34 -10.17
CA ILE A 112 5.79 -3.99 -8.76
C ILE A 112 4.37 -3.54 -8.36
N ASN A 113 3.81 -2.55 -9.10
CA ASN A 113 2.58 -1.86 -8.65
C ASN A 113 1.30 -2.66 -8.93
N LEU A 114 1.32 -3.54 -9.95
CA LEU A 114 0.15 -4.31 -10.36
C LEU A 114 0.33 -5.81 -10.09
N ASN A 115 1.34 -6.45 -10.68
CA ASN A 115 1.55 -7.88 -10.52
C ASN A 115 1.87 -8.23 -9.07
N GLY A 116 2.75 -7.47 -8.41
CA GLY A 116 3.09 -7.66 -7.00
C GLY A 116 1.88 -7.50 -6.07
N MET A 117 1.02 -6.52 -6.35
CA MET A 117 -0.22 -6.36 -5.59
C MET A 117 -1.16 -7.56 -5.80
N PHE A 118 -1.31 -8.03 -7.03
CA PHE A 118 -2.10 -9.22 -7.35
C PHE A 118 -1.57 -10.47 -6.61
N TYR A 119 -0.25 -10.71 -6.60
CA TYR A 119 0.35 -11.85 -5.88
C TYR A 119 0.07 -11.78 -4.37
N CYS A 120 0.18 -10.59 -3.79
CA CYS A 120 -0.13 -10.40 -2.37
C CYS A 120 -1.62 -10.64 -2.06
N ILE A 121 -2.54 -10.15 -2.92
CA ILE A 121 -3.99 -10.42 -2.78
C ILE A 121 -4.25 -11.92 -2.84
N GLN A 122 -3.66 -12.64 -3.81
CA GLN A 122 -3.84 -14.08 -3.97
C GLN A 122 -3.38 -14.85 -2.74
N GLN A 123 -2.20 -14.55 -2.20
CA GLN A 123 -1.69 -15.20 -0.99
C GLN A 123 -2.54 -14.85 0.25
N ALA A 124 -2.99 -13.61 0.38
CA ALA A 124 -3.91 -13.21 1.45
C ALA A 124 -5.21 -14.02 1.39
N PHE A 125 -5.80 -14.20 0.22
CA PHE A 125 -6.98 -15.04 0.04
C PHE A 125 -6.73 -16.49 0.48
N MET A 126 -5.59 -17.08 0.10
CA MET A 126 -5.25 -18.46 0.50
C MET A 126 -5.20 -18.60 2.02
N VAL A 127 -4.59 -17.65 2.73
CA VAL A 127 -4.48 -17.67 4.19
C VAL A 127 -5.81 -17.35 4.85
N MET A 128 -6.44 -16.21 4.50
CA MET A 128 -7.66 -15.72 5.15
C MET A 128 -8.86 -16.64 4.95
N LYS A 129 -8.91 -17.36 3.84
CA LYS A 129 -9.95 -18.35 3.56
C LYS A 129 -9.84 -19.61 4.42
N SER A 130 -8.61 -20.03 4.78
CA SER A 130 -8.33 -21.29 5.47
C SER A 130 -8.08 -21.13 6.96
N GLN A 131 -7.84 -19.93 7.46
CA GLN A 131 -7.61 -19.68 8.90
C GLN A 131 -8.90 -19.75 9.74
N SER A 132 -8.75 -19.90 11.06
CA SER A 132 -9.88 -19.88 12.01
C SER A 132 -9.65 -18.78 13.08
N PRO A 133 -10.61 -17.86 13.29
CA PRO A 133 -11.81 -17.65 12.48
C PRO A 133 -11.47 -17.25 11.05
N GLN A 134 -12.32 -17.65 10.09
CA GLN A 134 -12.18 -17.31 8.68
C GLN A 134 -12.37 -15.82 8.43
N GLY A 135 -11.64 -15.26 7.46
CA GLY A 135 -11.79 -13.88 7.02
C GLY A 135 -10.58 -13.00 7.33
N GLY A 136 -10.67 -11.75 6.94
CA GLY A 136 -9.62 -10.75 7.11
C GLY A 136 -9.89 -9.52 6.26
N ARG A 137 -8.95 -8.58 6.26
CA ARG A 137 -9.07 -7.33 5.52
C ARG A 137 -7.87 -7.07 4.63
N ILE A 138 -8.13 -6.68 3.40
CA ILE A 138 -7.11 -6.26 2.44
C ILE A 138 -7.35 -4.79 2.12
N ILE A 139 -6.32 -3.96 2.28
CA ILE A 139 -6.34 -2.54 1.96
C ILE A 139 -5.28 -2.30 0.88
N ASN A 140 -5.71 -1.92 -0.32
CA ASN A 140 -4.82 -1.63 -1.43
C ASN A 140 -4.46 -0.14 -1.45
N ASN A 141 -3.17 0.19 -1.54
CA ASN A 141 -2.71 1.56 -1.70
C ASN A 141 -2.85 2.00 -3.16
N GLY A 142 -3.92 2.73 -3.43
CA GLY A 142 -4.19 3.36 -4.71
C GLY A 142 -3.44 4.67 -4.91
N SER A 143 -4.07 5.58 -5.60
CA SER A 143 -3.61 6.96 -5.81
C SER A 143 -4.73 7.77 -6.43
N ILE A 144 -4.74 9.07 -6.22
CA ILE A 144 -5.58 10.00 -6.99
C ILE A 144 -5.29 9.91 -8.50
N SER A 145 -4.09 9.44 -8.90
CA SER A 145 -3.74 9.15 -10.30
C SER A 145 -4.59 8.02 -10.90
N ALA A 146 -5.37 7.29 -10.10
CA ALA A 146 -6.36 6.34 -10.57
C ALA A 146 -7.65 7.01 -11.10
N THR A 147 -7.74 8.35 -11.06
CA THR A 147 -8.86 9.14 -11.59
C THR A 147 -8.39 10.34 -12.40
N THR A 148 -7.36 11.03 -11.92
CA THR A 148 -6.87 12.28 -12.54
C THR A 148 -5.36 12.15 -12.76
N PRO A 149 -4.94 11.82 -14.01
CA PRO A 149 -3.53 11.62 -14.35
C PRO A 149 -2.75 12.95 -14.35
N ARG A 150 -1.43 12.84 -14.33
CA ARG A 150 -0.50 13.93 -14.63
C ARG A 150 0.23 13.65 -15.94
N PRO A 151 0.75 14.69 -16.63
CA PRO A 151 1.67 14.46 -17.73
C PRO A 151 2.85 13.57 -17.33
N ASN A 152 3.42 12.85 -18.26
CA ASN A 152 4.61 12.01 -18.07
C ASN A 152 4.47 10.94 -16.96
N SER A 153 3.29 10.36 -16.81
CA SER A 153 3.01 9.37 -15.74
C SER A 153 2.31 8.09 -16.23
N ILE A 154 2.41 7.77 -17.53
CA ILE A 154 1.58 6.74 -18.17
C ILE A 154 1.64 5.39 -17.45
N ALA A 155 2.83 4.84 -17.18
CA ALA A 155 2.97 3.52 -16.55
C ALA A 155 2.39 3.52 -15.13
N TYR A 156 2.68 4.54 -14.33
CA TYR A 156 2.13 4.68 -12.98
C TYR A 156 0.62 4.85 -13.01
N THR A 157 0.12 5.76 -13.84
CA THR A 157 -1.32 6.01 -14.00
C THR A 157 -2.08 4.75 -14.41
N ALA A 158 -1.57 4.02 -15.42
CA ALA A 158 -2.18 2.77 -15.87
C ALA A 158 -2.27 1.73 -14.74
N THR A 159 -1.19 1.55 -13.98
CA THR A 159 -1.20 0.59 -12.85
C THR A 159 -2.18 1.01 -11.76
N LYS A 160 -2.28 2.31 -11.43
CA LYS A 160 -3.20 2.80 -10.39
C LYS A 160 -4.68 2.71 -10.83
N HIS A 161 -4.99 2.85 -12.12
CA HIS A 161 -6.32 2.52 -12.66
C HIS A 161 -6.61 1.02 -12.55
N ALA A 162 -5.64 0.16 -12.91
CA ALA A 162 -5.80 -1.28 -12.84
C ALA A 162 -6.04 -1.79 -11.40
N VAL A 163 -5.41 -1.17 -10.38
CA VAL A 163 -5.63 -1.47 -8.96
C VAL A 163 -7.09 -1.32 -8.56
N LYS A 164 -7.84 -0.35 -9.13
CA LYS A 164 -9.30 -0.27 -8.90
C LYS A 164 -10.04 -1.50 -9.38
N GLY A 165 -9.63 -2.07 -10.52
CA GLY A 165 -10.18 -3.33 -11.04
C GLY A 165 -9.90 -4.48 -10.10
N LEU A 166 -8.64 -4.65 -9.66
CA LEU A 166 -8.26 -5.67 -8.67
C LEU A 166 -9.09 -5.54 -7.39
N THR A 167 -9.21 -4.33 -6.84
CA THR A 167 -9.95 -4.07 -5.60
C THR A 167 -11.43 -4.46 -5.74
N LYS A 168 -12.08 -4.04 -6.82
CA LYS A 168 -13.51 -4.33 -7.05
C LYS A 168 -13.77 -5.83 -7.17
N THR A 169 -12.98 -6.54 -7.99
CA THR A 169 -13.16 -7.98 -8.20
C THR A 169 -12.82 -8.77 -6.95
N ALA A 170 -11.70 -8.48 -6.30
CA ALA A 170 -11.33 -9.14 -5.04
C ALA A 170 -12.37 -8.90 -3.93
N SER A 171 -13.01 -7.73 -3.88
CA SER A 171 -14.12 -7.48 -2.95
C SER A 171 -15.33 -8.37 -3.20
N LEU A 172 -15.66 -8.66 -4.47
CA LEU A 172 -16.73 -9.60 -4.81
C LEU A 172 -16.38 -11.03 -4.43
N ASP A 173 -15.19 -11.48 -4.81
CA ASP A 173 -14.72 -12.85 -4.57
C ASP A 173 -14.52 -13.16 -3.08
N GLY A 174 -14.19 -12.12 -2.29
CA GLY A 174 -13.95 -12.23 -0.85
C GLY A 174 -15.19 -12.43 0.01
N ARG A 175 -16.37 -12.04 -0.47
CA ARG A 175 -17.63 -12.04 0.32
C ARG A 175 -17.94 -13.38 0.98
N LYS A 176 -17.85 -14.48 0.23
CA LYS A 176 -18.13 -15.84 0.72
C LYS A 176 -17.12 -16.36 1.76
N TYR A 177 -15.99 -15.66 1.94
CA TYR A 177 -14.93 -16.00 2.87
C TYR A 177 -14.77 -14.99 4.00
N ASN A 178 -15.69 -14.02 4.11
CA ASN A 178 -15.59 -12.93 5.07
C ASN A 178 -14.29 -12.12 4.91
N ILE A 179 -13.82 -11.91 3.67
CA ILE A 179 -12.67 -11.10 3.33
C ILE A 179 -13.14 -9.75 2.82
N ALA A 180 -12.90 -8.69 3.59
CA ALA A 180 -13.20 -7.32 3.21
C ALA A 180 -12.04 -6.75 2.39
N VAL A 181 -12.29 -6.23 1.20
CA VAL A 181 -11.27 -5.63 0.34
C VAL A 181 -11.64 -4.19 0.01
N GLY A 182 -10.74 -3.26 0.31
CA GLY A 182 -10.92 -1.85 0.03
C GLY A 182 -9.64 -1.20 -0.49
N GLN A 183 -9.72 0.08 -0.85
CA GLN A 183 -8.63 0.86 -1.40
C GLN A 183 -8.57 2.24 -0.77
N ILE A 184 -7.36 2.70 -0.49
CA ILE A 184 -7.10 4.08 -0.12
C ILE A 184 -6.35 4.78 -1.25
N ASP A 185 -6.95 5.83 -1.82
CA ASP A 185 -6.34 6.67 -2.84
C ASP A 185 -5.66 7.87 -2.18
N VAL A 186 -4.33 7.92 -2.28
CA VAL A 186 -3.53 8.94 -1.60
C VAL A 186 -3.07 10.02 -2.58
N GLY A 187 -3.19 11.28 -2.16
CA GLY A 187 -2.70 12.44 -2.91
C GLY A 187 -1.70 13.26 -2.09
N ASN A 188 -0.49 13.43 -2.62
CA ASN A 188 0.57 14.30 -2.12
C ASN A 188 0.90 14.12 -0.61
N ALA A 189 1.07 12.86 -0.14
CA ALA A 189 1.64 12.61 1.18
C ALA A 189 3.15 12.89 1.18
N GLY A 190 3.67 13.48 2.26
CA GLY A 190 5.07 13.85 2.44
C GLY A 190 6.00 12.65 2.54
N THR A 191 6.35 12.07 1.41
CA THR A 191 7.27 10.94 1.24
C THR A 191 8.38 11.33 0.27
N ASP A 192 9.50 10.62 0.26
CA ASP A 192 10.59 10.85 -0.71
C ASP A 192 10.07 10.83 -2.15
N MET A 193 9.14 9.93 -2.47
CA MET A 193 8.49 9.86 -3.79
C MET A 193 7.74 11.14 -4.14
N ALA A 194 7.15 11.81 -3.15
CA ALA A 194 6.32 13.01 -3.34
C ALA A 194 7.11 14.33 -3.22
N MET A 195 8.39 14.32 -2.80
CA MET A 195 9.17 15.55 -2.59
C MET A 195 9.27 16.41 -3.86
N ARG A 196 9.29 15.80 -5.04
CA ARG A 196 9.25 16.54 -6.31
C ARG A 196 8.01 17.43 -6.48
N MET A 197 6.89 17.12 -5.80
CA MET A 197 5.68 17.97 -5.83
C MET A 197 5.92 19.28 -5.07
N ALA A 198 6.72 19.23 -4.00
CA ALA A 198 7.09 20.41 -3.22
C ALA A 198 8.11 21.32 -3.91
N THR A 199 8.85 20.80 -4.90
CA THR A 199 9.83 21.58 -5.68
C THR A 199 9.28 22.07 -7.02
N GLY A 200 8.19 21.48 -7.50
CA GLY A 200 7.50 21.83 -8.75
C GLY A 200 7.31 20.63 -9.66
N ILE A 201 6.11 20.48 -10.17
CA ILE A 201 5.73 19.39 -11.07
C ILE A 201 4.93 19.92 -12.26
N LEU A 202 5.10 19.27 -13.42
CA LEU A 202 4.41 19.62 -14.65
C LEU A 202 2.89 19.44 -14.49
N GLN A 203 2.15 20.49 -14.76
CA GLN A 203 0.68 20.53 -14.74
C GLN A 203 0.10 20.24 -16.13
N ALA A 204 -1.21 19.95 -16.18
CA ALA A 204 -1.92 19.68 -17.44
C ALA A 204 -1.86 20.84 -18.45
N ASN A 205 -1.75 22.07 -17.98
CA ASN A 205 -1.60 23.27 -18.82
C ASN A 205 -0.15 23.56 -19.30
N GLY A 206 0.79 22.64 -19.02
CA GLY A 206 2.20 22.78 -19.40
C GLY A 206 3.06 23.61 -18.45
N GLN A 207 2.48 24.21 -17.41
CA GLN A 207 3.24 24.97 -16.41
C GLN A 207 3.84 24.04 -15.35
N ILE A 208 4.95 24.47 -14.73
CA ILE A 208 5.50 23.82 -13.54
C ILE A 208 4.96 24.57 -12.31
N ALA A 209 4.31 23.85 -11.41
CA ALA A 209 3.77 24.40 -10.18
C ALA A 209 4.12 23.55 -8.97
N VAL A 210 4.37 24.23 -7.84
CA VAL A 210 4.53 23.60 -6.53
C VAL A 210 3.16 23.14 -6.03
N GLU A 211 3.11 21.92 -5.52
CA GLU A 211 1.90 21.39 -4.90
C GLU A 211 2.13 21.10 -3.42
N PRO A 212 1.17 21.46 -2.54
CA PRO A 212 1.30 21.19 -1.12
C PRO A 212 1.30 19.70 -0.81
N LEU A 213 2.03 19.33 0.24
CA LEU A 213 2.08 18.00 0.80
C LEU A 213 1.26 17.97 2.11
N MET A 214 0.74 16.80 2.48
CA MET A 214 0.19 16.52 3.80
C MET A 214 1.16 15.65 4.61
N ASP A 215 1.03 15.68 5.94
CA ASP A 215 1.76 14.77 6.82
C ASP A 215 1.41 13.31 6.47
N VAL A 216 2.45 12.51 6.21
CA VAL A 216 2.30 11.09 5.88
C VAL A 216 1.67 10.27 7.00
N ASN A 217 1.80 10.69 8.25
CA ASN A 217 1.20 10.03 9.40
C ASN A 217 -0.33 10.03 9.35
N LEU A 218 -0.95 11.02 8.70
CA LEU A 218 -2.39 11.04 8.46
C LEU A 218 -2.86 9.88 7.59
N VAL A 219 -2.01 9.43 6.64
CA VAL A 219 -2.31 8.24 5.84
C VAL A 219 -2.24 6.98 6.71
N GLY A 220 -1.23 6.87 7.59
CA GLY A 220 -1.13 5.77 8.56
C GLY A 220 -2.37 5.66 9.45
N GLN A 221 -2.88 6.78 9.95
CA GLN A 221 -4.11 6.84 10.75
C GLN A 221 -5.36 6.45 9.95
N ALA A 222 -5.45 6.87 8.68
CA ALA A 222 -6.54 6.48 7.80
C ALA A 222 -6.56 4.97 7.51
N VAL A 223 -5.38 4.35 7.29
CA VAL A 223 -5.25 2.90 7.14
C VAL A 223 -5.62 2.18 8.45
N LEU A 224 -5.18 2.67 9.60
CA LEU A 224 -5.56 2.13 10.92
C LEU A 224 -7.07 2.17 11.12
N HIS A 225 -7.74 3.28 10.77
CA HIS A 225 -9.20 3.37 10.80
C HIS A 225 -9.84 2.26 9.97
N MET A 226 -9.42 2.09 8.71
CA MET A 226 -9.93 1.02 7.85
C MET A 226 -9.68 -0.37 8.45
N ALA A 227 -8.48 -0.61 9.02
CA ALA A 227 -8.09 -1.89 9.62
C ALA A 227 -8.88 -2.25 10.87
N ASN A 228 -9.35 -1.27 11.62
CA ASN A 228 -10.09 -1.46 12.87
C ASN A 228 -11.58 -1.75 12.67
N LEU A 229 -12.15 -1.45 11.51
CA LEU A 229 -13.56 -1.74 11.25
C LEU A 229 -13.86 -3.23 11.41
N PRO A 230 -15.03 -3.61 11.92
CA PRO A 230 -15.48 -5.00 11.90
C PRO A 230 -15.64 -5.48 10.45
N LEU A 231 -15.50 -6.80 10.20
CA LEU A 231 -15.51 -7.34 8.84
C LEU A 231 -16.87 -7.20 8.13
N GLU A 232 -17.94 -6.95 8.86
CA GLU A 232 -19.26 -6.63 8.31
C GLU A 232 -19.32 -5.26 7.62
N ALA A 233 -18.38 -4.36 7.96
CA ALA A 233 -18.26 -3.02 7.38
C ALA A 233 -16.98 -2.91 6.54
N ASN A 234 -17.07 -2.34 5.35
CA ASN A 234 -15.94 -2.14 4.45
C ASN A 234 -15.90 -0.73 3.87
N VAL A 235 -14.78 -0.05 4.05
CA VAL A 235 -14.47 1.16 3.26
C VAL A 235 -13.99 0.70 1.89
N MET A 236 -14.89 0.73 0.91
CA MET A 236 -14.57 0.25 -0.45
C MET A 236 -13.55 1.14 -1.15
N PHE A 237 -13.72 2.46 -1.06
CA PHE A 237 -12.80 3.47 -1.56
C PHE A 237 -12.76 4.65 -0.60
N GLN A 238 -11.54 5.07 -0.25
CA GLN A 238 -11.28 6.28 0.53
C GLN A 238 -10.25 7.12 -0.21
N THR A 239 -10.49 8.43 -0.34
CA THR A 239 -9.49 9.38 -0.85
C THR A 239 -9.02 10.26 0.29
N ILE A 240 -7.70 10.34 0.48
CA ILE A 240 -7.04 11.26 1.41
C ILE A 240 -5.97 12.04 0.66
N MET A 241 -5.97 13.37 0.79
CA MET A 241 -5.05 14.21 0.03
C MET A 241 -4.80 15.54 0.74
N ALA A 242 -3.71 16.22 0.39
CA ALA A 242 -3.46 17.57 0.88
C ALA A 242 -4.59 18.52 0.46
N THR A 243 -5.19 19.23 1.42
CA THR A 243 -6.39 20.05 1.20
C THR A 243 -6.24 21.08 0.08
N LYS A 244 -5.04 21.66 -0.05
CA LYS A 244 -4.77 22.73 -1.03
C LYS A 244 -4.15 22.24 -2.33
N MET A 245 -3.97 20.92 -2.51
CA MET A 245 -3.44 20.40 -3.79
C MET A 245 -4.50 20.50 -4.90
N PRO A 246 -4.11 20.77 -6.15
CA PRO A 246 -5.05 20.81 -7.27
C PRO A 246 -5.48 19.37 -7.61
N PHE A 247 -6.78 19.10 -7.49
CA PHE A 247 -7.39 17.81 -7.84
C PHE A 247 -8.78 18.00 -8.43
N ALA A 248 -9.78 18.41 -7.63
CA ALA A 248 -11.08 18.81 -8.13
C ALA A 248 -10.96 20.17 -8.84
N GLY A 249 -11.57 20.32 -10.01
CA GLY A 249 -11.46 21.54 -10.82
C GLY A 249 -10.12 21.68 -11.58
N ARG A 250 -9.30 20.64 -11.63
CA ARG A 250 -8.15 20.57 -12.53
C ARG A 250 -8.68 20.37 -13.95
N GLY A 251 -8.68 21.40 -14.72
CA GLY A 251 -9.11 21.43 -16.11
C GLY A 251 -8.00 21.88 -17.04
#